data_b24bc07596f8860855fcbd054e25f5a7
#
_entry.id   b24bc07596f8860855fcbd054e25f5a7
#
_cell.length_a   1.000
_cell.length_b   1.000
_cell.length_c   1.000
_cell.angle_alpha   90.00
_cell.angle_beta   90.00
_cell.angle_gamma   90.00
#
_symmetry.space_group_name_H-M   'P 1'
#
loop_
_entity.id
_entity.type
_entity.pdbx_description
1 polymer ?
#
loop_
_entity_poly.entity_id
_entity_poly.type
_entity_poly.pdbx_seq_one_letter_code
_entity_poly.pdbx_strand_id
1 'polypeptide(L)'
;MLITKPDFYDSFKCRAGECTDSCCIGWEIDIDDETMRKYENENGSLSVKLNRFTDREKQCFILTEDDRCPFLKSDGLCELILTKGEDMLCEICREHPRFYARYGDFYDMGEGLCCEEAASLLFLNTSPLKLITEAESRDDAAYFDDGLIDPETLYMLRQNTLHM
;
A
#
# COMPACT_ATOMS: atom_id res chain seq x y z
N MET A 1 -5.15 10.70 18.92
CA MET A 1 -5.80 10.03 17.79
C MET A 1 -6.11 8.59 18.19
N LEU A 2 -7.26 8.05 17.76
CA LEU A 2 -7.63 6.65 17.98
C LEU A 2 -7.35 5.86 16.70
N ILE A 3 -6.44 4.90 16.78
CA ILE A 3 -6.07 4.03 15.67
C ILE A 3 -6.83 2.72 15.80
N THR A 4 -7.50 2.31 14.74
CA THR A 4 -8.19 1.02 14.68
C THR A 4 -7.66 0.18 13.54
N LYS A 5 -7.32 -1.08 13.82
CA LYS A 5 -6.78 -2.04 12.85
C LYS A 5 -7.30 -3.46 13.10
N PRO A 6 -7.31 -4.35 12.09
CA PRO A 6 -7.56 -5.77 12.30
C PRO A 6 -6.51 -6.38 13.24
N ASP A 7 -6.88 -7.39 14.00
CA ASP A 7 -6.00 -8.09 14.94
C ASP A 7 -4.83 -8.85 14.24
N PHE A 8 -4.94 -9.12 12.96
CA PHE A 8 -3.88 -9.74 12.17
C PHE A 8 -2.96 -8.74 11.45
N TYR A 9 -3.27 -7.43 11.46
CA TYR A 9 -2.56 -6.39 10.71
C TYR A 9 -1.02 -6.43 10.88
N ASP A 10 -0.56 -6.58 12.12
CA ASP A 10 0.87 -6.63 12.42
C ASP A 10 1.53 -7.97 12.06
N SER A 11 0.72 -8.97 11.70
CA SER A 11 1.20 -10.30 11.28
C SER A 11 1.50 -10.36 9.78
N PHE A 12 1.08 -9.36 9.02
CA PHE A 12 1.30 -9.31 7.59
C PHE A 12 2.79 -9.29 7.23
N LYS A 13 3.18 -10.20 6.33
CA LYS A 13 4.50 -10.24 5.71
C LYS A 13 4.36 -10.58 4.24
N CYS A 14 4.89 -9.72 3.38
CA CYS A 14 4.86 -9.97 1.94
C CYS A 14 5.55 -11.31 1.61
N ARG A 15 4.88 -12.16 0.86
CA ARG A 15 5.38 -13.47 0.37
C ARG A 15 6.25 -13.34 -0.87
N ALA A 16 6.34 -12.15 -1.43
CA ALA A 16 7.12 -11.85 -2.63
C ALA A 16 6.81 -12.81 -3.79
N GLY A 17 7.81 -13.52 -4.30
CA GLY A 17 7.66 -14.46 -5.41
C GLY A 17 6.90 -15.77 -5.11
N GLU A 18 6.45 -15.98 -3.87
CA GLU A 18 5.66 -17.17 -3.48
C GLU A 18 4.14 -16.99 -3.73
N CYS A 19 3.70 -15.78 -4.08
CA CYS A 19 2.31 -15.54 -4.45
C CYS A 19 1.98 -16.18 -5.80
N THR A 20 0.76 -16.74 -5.90
CA THR A 20 0.21 -17.29 -7.16
C THR A 20 -0.03 -16.17 -8.16
N ASP A 21 -0.57 -15.05 -7.68
CA ASP A 21 -0.81 -13.84 -8.45
C ASP A 21 0.06 -12.70 -7.91
N SER A 22 0.55 -11.86 -8.82
CA SER A 22 1.45 -10.77 -8.46
C SER A 22 0.73 -9.43 -8.35
N CYS A 23 0.94 -8.73 -7.23
CA CYS A 23 0.50 -7.34 -7.06
C CYS A 23 1.22 -6.34 -7.99
N CYS A 24 2.19 -6.79 -8.80
CA CYS A 24 2.87 -5.99 -9.81
C CYS A 24 2.25 -6.13 -11.21
N ILE A 25 0.98 -6.58 -11.30
CA ILE A 25 0.26 -6.81 -12.56
C ILE A 25 -1.15 -6.24 -12.46
N GLY A 26 -1.63 -5.59 -13.54
CA GLY A 26 -3.04 -5.26 -13.71
C GLY A 26 -3.49 -3.92 -13.12
N TRP A 27 -2.58 -3.04 -12.71
CA TRP A 27 -2.95 -1.72 -12.20
C TRP A 27 -1.82 -0.69 -12.39
N GLU A 28 -2.19 0.58 -12.46
CA GLU A 28 -1.24 1.69 -12.55
C GLU A 28 -0.46 1.85 -11.25
N ILE A 29 0.84 2.03 -11.35
CA ILE A 29 1.74 2.19 -10.20
C ILE A 29 2.22 3.62 -10.17
N ASP A 30 1.65 4.43 -9.28
CA ASP A 30 2.04 5.81 -9.07
C ASP A 30 3.40 5.92 -8.40
N ILE A 31 4.12 6.96 -8.75
CA ILE A 31 5.45 7.26 -8.21
C ILE A 31 5.38 8.58 -7.47
N ASP A 32 5.56 8.55 -6.17
CA ASP A 32 5.59 9.74 -5.33
C ASP A 32 6.79 10.65 -5.65
N ASP A 33 6.68 11.94 -5.30
CA ASP A 33 7.68 12.96 -5.62
C ASP A 33 9.08 12.64 -5.07
N GLU A 34 9.16 12.02 -3.89
CA GLU A 34 10.44 11.67 -3.28
C GLU A 34 11.10 10.54 -4.07
N THR A 35 10.35 9.52 -4.41
CA THR A 35 10.82 8.39 -5.22
C THR A 35 11.16 8.83 -6.64
N MET A 36 10.37 9.73 -7.24
CA MET A 36 10.68 10.29 -8.55
C MET A 36 12.06 10.96 -8.55
N ARG A 37 12.37 11.78 -7.54
CA ARG A 37 13.70 12.41 -7.40
C ARG A 37 14.82 11.37 -7.22
N LYS A 38 14.58 10.28 -6.51
CA LYS A 38 15.55 9.16 -6.39
C LYS A 38 15.82 8.52 -7.75
N TYR A 39 14.77 8.29 -8.55
CA TYR A 39 14.90 7.70 -9.89
C TYR A 39 15.64 8.61 -10.87
N GLU A 40 15.39 9.90 -10.82
CA GLU A 40 16.10 10.90 -11.64
C GLU A 40 17.60 10.99 -11.33
N ASN A 41 17.98 10.79 -10.08
CA ASN A 41 19.35 10.81 -9.62
C ASN A 41 20.06 9.45 -9.71
N GLU A 42 19.35 8.38 -10.10
CA GLU A 42 19.96 7.07 -10.24
C GLU A 42 20.86 7.02 -11.48
N ASN A 43 22.16 6.77 -11.24
CA ASN A 43 23.20 6.73 -12.29
C ASN A 43 23.81 5.33 -12.46
N GLY A 44 23.28 4.32 -11.77
CA GLY A 44 23.76 2.96 -11.79
C GLY A 44 23.07 2.06 -12.82
N SER A 45 23.04 0.77 -12.51
CA SER A 45 22.50 -0.27 -13.40
C SER A 45 21.01 -0.12 -13.73
N LEU A 46 20.25 0.53 -12.87
CA LEU A 46 18.81 0.75 -13.06
C LEU A 46 18.49 1.98 -13.89
N SER A 47 19.42 2.93 -14.08
CA SER A 47 19.15 4.23 -14.67
C SER A 47 18.50 4.15 -16.06
N VAL A 48 19.00 3.29 -16.93
CA VAL A 48 18.48 3.11 -18.30
C VAL A 48 17.04 2.61 -18.26
N LYS A 49 16.76 1.65 -17.39
CA LYS A 49 15.43 1.03 -17.28
C LYS A 49 14.43 1.98 -16.63
N LEU A 50 14.83 2.68 -15.57
CA LEU A 50 14.03 3.73 -14.93
C LEU A 50 13.68 4.83 -15.92
N ASN A 51 14.66 5.37 -16.68
CA ASN A 51 14.41 6.40 -17.67
C ASN A 51 13.45 5.95 -18.79
N ARG A 52 13.47 4.67 -19.14
CA ARG A 52 12.62 4.12 -20.22
C ARG A 52 11.18 3.87 -19.76
N PHE A 53 10.99 3.43 -18.51
CA PHE A 53 9.71 2.93 -18.03
C PHE A 53 9.07 3.83 -16.95
N THR A 54 9.54 5.06 -16.79
CA THR A 54 8.92 6.07 -15.94
C THR A 54 8.28 7.16 -16.80
N ASP A 55 6.97 7.33 -16.70
CA ASP A 55 6.25 8.48 -17.24
C ASP A 55 6.34 9.61 -16.21
N ARG A 56 7.16 10.63 -16.50
CA ARG A 56 7.39 11.75 -15.58
C ARG A 56 6.25 12.75 -15.54
N GLU A 57 5.45 12.82 -16.61
CA GLU A 57 4.29 13.72 -16.64
C GLU A 57 3.14 13.17 -15.83
N LYS A 58 2.92 11.86 -15.92
CA LYS A 58 1.89 11.15 -15.16
C LYS A 58 2.36 10.68 -13.79
N GLN A 59 3.65 10.72 -13.52
CA GLN A 59 4.28 10.20 -12.31
C GLN A 59 3.91 8.72 -12.05
N CYS A 60 4.03 7.87 -13.05
CA CYS A 60 3.73 6.44 -12.93
C CYS A 60 4.72 5.58 -13.72
N PHE A 61 4.71 4.27 -13.48
CA PHE A 61 5.43 3.34 -14.35
C PHE A 61 4.67 3.09 -15.65
N ILE A 62 5.42 3.06 -16.76
CA ILE A 62 4.92 2.58 -18.05
C ILE A 62 4.94 1.04 -18.00
N LEU A 63 3.76 0.45 -17.90
CA LEU A 63 3.62 -1.00 -17.84
C LEU A 63 4.04 -1.64 -19.17
N THR A 64 4.47 -2.88 -19.09
CA THR A 64 4.78 -3.70 -20.27
C THR A 64 3.50 -4.32 -20.85
N GLU A 65 3.61 -5.14 -21.89
CA GLU A 65 2.51 -5.98 -22.37
C GLU A 65 1.97 -6.82 -21.21
N ASP A 66 0.66 -7.08 -21.21
CA ASP A 66 -0.07 -7.76 -20.13
C ASP A 66 -0.13 -6.97 -18.79
N ASP A 67 -0.07 -5.63 -18.85
CA ASP A 67 -0.19 -4.73 -17.70
C ASP A 67 0.78 -5.05 -16.56
N ARG A 68 1.98 -5.52 -16.89
CA ARG A 68 3.01 -5.90 -15.90
C ARG A 68 3.93 -4.73 -15.58
N CYS A 69 4.27 -4.62 -14.30
CA CYS A 69 5.35 -3.73 -13.86
C CYS A 69 6.66 -4.08 -14.59
N PRO A 70 7.36 -3.11 -15.18
CA PRO A 70 8.62 -3.37 -15.88
C PRO A 70 9.72 -3.95 -14.99
N PHE A 71 9.64 -3.74 -13.67
CA PHE A 71 10.62 -4.24 -12.69
C PHE A 71 10.25 -5.61 -12.10
N LEU A 72 9.11 -6.19 -12.48
CA LEU A 72 8.75 -7.56 -12.13
C LEU A 72 9.54 -8.55 -12.97
N LYS A 73 10.39 -9.35 -12.31
CA LYS A 73 11.16 -10.42 -12.95
C LYS A 73 10.31 -11.66 -13.19
N SER A 74 10.83 -12.57 -13.99
CA SER A 74 10.17 -13.86 -14.31
C SER A 74 10.04 -14.80 -13.11
N ASP A 75 10.84 -14.59 -12.06
CA ASP A 75 10.80 -15.33 -10.80
C ASP A 75 9.82 -14.72 -9.77
N GLY A 76 9.04 -13.70 -10.16
CA GLY A 76 8.08 -13.01 -9.30
C GLY A 76 8.72 -11.98 -8.35
N LEU A 77 10.02 -11.74 -8.44
CA LEU A 77 10.73 -10.79 -7.57
C LEU A 77 10.86 -9.41 -8.21
N CYS A 78 10.92 -8.38 -7.36
CA CYS A 78 11.11 -7.00 -7.79
C CYS A 78 12.60 -6.71 -8.02
N GLU A 79 12.95 -6.27 -9.24
CA GLU A 79 14.33 -5.91 -9.59
C GLU A 79 14.85 -4.71 -8.82
N LEU A 80 13.97 -3.75 -8.46
CA LEU A 80 14.35 -2.59 -7.65
C LEU A 80 14.87 -3.03 -6.28
N ILE A 81 14.11 -3.91 -5.60
CA ILE A 81 14.48 -4.46 -4.29
C ILE A 81 15.80 -5.25 -4.39
N LEU A 82 15.91 -6.12 -5.38
CA LEU A 82 17.09 -6.98 -5.53
C LEU A 82 18.37 -6.19 -5.83
N THR A 83 18.23 -5.04 -6.49
CA THR A 83 19.41 -4.27 -6.93
C THR A 83 19.84 -3.20 -5.93
N LYS A 84 18.87 -2.55 -5.26
CA LYS A 84 19.10 -1.38 -4.41
C LYS A 84 18.41 -1.43 -3.04
N GLY A 85 17.57 -2.42 -2.81
CA GLY A 85 16.78 -2.53 -1.57
C GLY A 85 15.43 -1.85 -1.65
N GLU A 86 14.69 -1.95 -0.55
CA GLU A 86 13.31 -1.43 -0.44
C GLU A 86 13.21 0.10 -0.53
N ASP A 87 14.29 0.82 -0.25
CA ASP A 87 14.37 2.28 -0.36
C ASP A 87 14.12 2.81 -1.78
N MET A 88 14.20 1.94 -2.78
CA MET A 88 13.89 2.26 -4.18
C MET A 88 12.43 2.00 -4.55
N LEU A 89 11.63 1.49 -3.65
CA LEU A 89 10.19 1.35 -3.90
C LEU A 89 9.48 2.70 -3.78
N CYS A 90 8.56 2.97 -4.70
CA CYS A 90 7.60 4.05 -4.52
C CYS A 90 6.66 3.73 -3.35
N GLU A 91 6.06 4.76 -2.78
CA GLU A 91 5.24 4.67 -1.57
C GLU A 91 4.13 3.61 -1.74
N ILE A 92 3.40 3.64 -2.85
CA ILE A 92 2.31 2.69 -3.10
C ILE A 92 2.79 1.23 -3.14
N CYS A 93 4.00 0.96 -3.63
CA CYS A 93 4.57 -0.39 -3.63
C CYS A 93 5.03 -0.83 -2.24
N ARG A 94 5.61 0.10 -1.46
CA ARG A 94 6.09 -0.18 -0.10
C ARG A 94 4.94 -0.41 0.87
N GLU A 95 3.87 0.36 0.73
CA GLU A 95 2.71 0.28 1.61
C GLU A 95 1.72 -0.82 1.20
N HIS A 96 1.76 -1.29 -0.05
CA HIS A 96 0.85 -2.35 -0.50
C HIS A 96 0.94 -3.59 0.40
N PRO A 97 -0.18 -4.18 0.82
CA PRO A 97 -1.59 -3.88 0.50
C PRO A 97 -2.28 -2.96 1.53
N ARG A 98 -1.54 -2.21 2.31
CA ARG A 98 -2.08 -1.37 3.38
C ARG A 98 -2.85 -0.19 2.80
N PHE A 99 -3.92 0.17 3.48
CA PHE A 99 -4.65 1.40 3.23
C PHE A 99 -5.00 2.07 4.55
N TYR A 100 -5.21 3.36 4.48
CA TYR A 100 -5.42 4.21 5.63
C TYR A 100 -6.62 5.12 5.38
N ALA A 101 -7.46 5.31 6.40
CA ALA A 101 -8.55 6.26 6.38
C ALA A 101 -8.52 7.12 7.63
N ARG A 102 -8.40 8.44 7.47
CA ARG A 102 -8.39 9.39 8.57
C ARG A 102 -9.64 10.26 8.54
N TYR A 103 -10.29 10.39 9.68
CA TYR A 103 -11.45 11.28 9.88
C TYR A 103 -11.39 11.86 11.30
N GLY A 104 -11.04 13.15 11.39
CA GLY A 104 -10.80 13.83 12.66
C GLY A 104 -9.70 13.14 13.48
N ASP A 105 -10.04 12.77 14.71
CA ASP A 105 -9.15 12.08 15.65
C ASP A 105 -9.14 10.54 15.48
N PHE A 106 -9.81 10.03 14.47
CA PHE A 106 -9.88 8.61 14.16
C PHE A 106 -9.01 8.26 12.96
N TYR A 107 -8.36 7.10 13.03
CA TYR A 107 -7.47 6.59 11.99
C TYR A 107 -7.69 5.08 11.84
N ASP A 108 -8.27 4.69 10.74
CA ASP A 108 -8.46 3.27 10.42
C ASP A 108 -7.34 2.79 9.53
N MET A 109 -6.79 1.63 9.86
CA MET A 109 -5.77 0.92 9.08
C MET A 109 -6.34 -0.41 8.62
N GLY A 110 -6.07 -0.77 7.38
CA GLY A 110 -6.52 -2.05 6.84
C GLY A 110 -5.58 -2.59 5.78
N GLU A 111 -5.91 -3.76 5.28
CA GLU A 111 -5.17 -4.46 4.23
C GLU A 111 -6.12 -4.88 3.12
N GLY A 112 -5.76 -4.54 1.88
CA GLY A 112 -6.54 -4.86 0.70
C GLY A 112 -6.55 -6.36 0.41
N LEU A 113 -7.75 -6.93 0.25
CA LEU A 113 -7.93 -8.36 -0.06
C LEU A 113 -7.53 -8.72 -1.51
N CYS A 114 -7.08 -7.76 -2.30
CA CYS A 114 -6.39 -8.00 -3.56
C CYS A 114 -5.00 -8.64 -3.35
N CYS A 115 -4.44 -8.58 -2.14
CA CYS A 115 -3.23 -9.27 -1.77
C CYS A 115 -3.54 -10.68 -1.27
N GLU A 116 -2.91 -11.69 -1.87
CA GLU A 116 -3.09 -13.11 -1.51
C GLU A 116 -2.76 -13.40 -0.04
N GLU A 117 -1.70 -12.79 0.49
CA GLU A 117 -1.33 -12.95 1.90
C GLU A 117 -2.33 -12.29 2.85
N ALA A 118 -2.76 -11.06 2.57
CA ALA A 118 -3.78 -10.39 3.38
C ALA A 118 -5.10 -11.18 3.38
N ALA A 119 -5.52 -11.67 2.21
CA ALA A 119 -6.69 -12.53 2.08
C ALA A 119 -6.51 -13.84 2.88
N SER A 120 -5.32 -14.45 2.84
CA SER A 120 -5.02 -15.66 3.60
C SER A 120 -5.09 -15.43 5.10
N LEU A 121 -4.54 -14.33 5.61
CA LEU A 121 -4.61 -13.97 7.03
C LEU A 121 -6.05 -13.82 7.51
N LEU A 122 -6.93 -13.24 6.68
CA LEU A 122 -8.34 -13.10 7.02
C LEU A 122 -9.11 -14.41 6.93
N PHE A 123 -9.01 -15.13 5.79
CA PHE A 123 -9.89 -16.27 5.50
C PHE A 123 -9.43 -17.58 6.13
N LEU A 124 -8.15 -17.76 6.41
CA LEU A 124 -7.64 -18.95 7.08
C LEU A 124 -7.68 -18.83 8.62
N ASN A 125 -7.94 -17.66 9.14
CA ASN A 125 -8.15 -17.47 10.56
C ASN A 125 -9.50 -18.09 10.96
N THR A 126 -9.46 -19.07 11.88
CA THR A 126 -10.67 -19.74 12.40
C THR A 126 -11.37 -18.96 13.51
N SER A 127 -10.73 -17.93 14.03
CA SER A 127 -11.30 -17.02 15.04
C SER A 127 -12.06 -15.87 14.38
N PRO A 128 -13.14 -15.38 15.00
CA PRO A 128 -13.80 -14.17 14.51
C PRO A 128 -12.82 -13.00 14.44
N LEU A 129 -12.89 -12.23 13.35
CA LEU A 129 -12.13 -10.98 13.18
C LEU A 129 -12.37 -10.05 14.37
N LYS A 130 -11.30 -9.52 14.92
CA LYS A 130 -11.34 -8.49 15.96
C LYS A 130 -10.71 -7.22 15.44
N LEU A 131 -11.31 -6.10 15.76
CA LEU A 131 -10.70 -4.78 15.55
C LEU A 131 -10.08 -4.33 16.87
N ILE A 132 -8.80 -3.96 16.80
CA ILE A 132 -8.04 -3.43 17.93
C ILE A 132 -8.03 -1.92 17.78
N THR A 133 -8.46 -1.21 18.86
CA THR A 133 -8.42 0.26 18.91
C THR A 133 -7.46 0.69 20.01
N GLU A 134 -6.47 1.50 19.63
CA GLU A 134 -5.43 2.00 20.53
C GLU A 134 -5.34 3.52 20.43
N ALA A 135 -5.02 4.17 21.56
CA ALA A 135 -4.74 5.62 21.56
C ALA A 135 -3.26 5.85 21.25
N GLU A 136 -2.97 6.59 20.22
CA GLU A 136 -1.59 6.96 19.85
C GLU A 136 -1.46 8.48 19.66
N SER A 137 -0.34 9.02 20.14
CA SER A 137 0.04 10.39 19.82
C SER A 137 0.82 10.39 18.51
N ARG A 138 0.12 10.52 17.39
CA ARG A 138 0.72 10.78 16.08
C ARG A 138 0.51 12.24 15.71
N ASP A 139 1.56 12.88 15.30
CA ASP A 139 1.57 14.26 14.81
C ASP A 139 1.68 14.24 13.26
N ASP A 140 0.79 13.48 12.63
CA ASP A 140 0.83 13.32 11.18
C ASP A 140 0.07 14.48 10.51
N ALA A 141 0.80 15.25 9.76
CA ALA A 141 0.29 16.31 8.91
C ALA A 141 -0.60 15.76 7.78
N ALA A 142 -1.60 16.58 7.41
CA ALA A 142 -2.54 16.41 6.32
C ALA A 142 -3.76 15.50 6.58
N TYR A 143 -4.69 16.03 7.33
CA TYR A 143 -6.09 15.68 7.27
C TYR A 143 -6.76 16.42 6.10
N PHE A 144 -7.33 15.68 5.17
CA PHE A 144 -8.22 16.25 4.15
C PHE A 144 -9.65 16.17 4.71
N ASP A 145 -10.15 17.27 5.22
CA ASP A 145 -11.57 17.43 5.56
C ASP A 145 -12.26 18.02 4.31
N ASP A 146 -13.06 17.19 3.63
CA ASP A 146 -13.91 17.65 2.53
C ASP A 146 -15.20 18.35 3.01
N GLY A 147 -15.42 18.37 4.32
CA GLY A 147 -16.55 19.04 4.98
C GLY A 147 -17.91 18.41 4.70
N LEU A 148 -17.98 17.24 4.06
CA LEU A 148 -19.24 16.61 3.65
C LEU A 148 -19.93 15.89 4.80
N ILE A 149 -19.16 15.22 5.68
CA ILE A 149 -19.70 14.52 6.85
C ILE A 149 -18.77 14.77 8.03
N ASP A 150 -19.34 15.14 9.18
CA ASP A 150 -18.53 15.36 10.37
C ASP A 150 -17.91 14.03 10.87
N PRO A 151 -16.67 14.08 11.43
CA PRO A 151 -15.94 12.89 11.85
C PRO A 151 -16.66 12.03 12.89
N GLU A 152 -17.41 12.63 13.81
CA GLU A 152 -18.14 11.89 14.84
C GLU A 152 -19.30 11.08 14.22
N THR A 153 -20.00 11.67 13.25
CA THR A 153 -21.05 10.98 12.49
C THR A 153 -20.47 9.79 11.72
N LEU A 154 -19.32 9.95 11.05
CA LEU A 154 -18.63 8.85 10.37
C LEU A 154 -18.24 7.73 11.34
N TYR A 155 -17.69 8.08 12.50
CA TYR A 155 -17.35 7.11 13.53
C TYR A 155 -18.57 6.34 14.03
N MET A 156 -19.68 7.01 14.29
CA MET A 156 -20.92 6.39 14.74
C MET A 156 -21.51 5.45 13.69
N LEU A 157 -21.51 5.84 12.41
CA LEU A 157 -21.95 5.00 11.30
C LEU A 157 -21.09 3.73 11.19
N ARG A 158 -19.78 3.88 11.28
CA ARG A 158 -18.83 2.77 11.27
C ARG A 158 -19.09 1.78 12.40
N GLN A 159 -19.25 2.25 13.64
CA GLN A 159 -19.53 1.37 14.79
C GLN A 159 -20.83 0.60 14.61
N ASN A 160 -21.89 1.25 14.11
CA ASN A 160 -23.15 0.57 13.83
C ASN A 160 -23.03 -0.51 12.75
N THR A 161 -22.20 -0.29 11.73
CA THR A 161 -21.96 -1.27 10.66
C THR A 161 -21.19 -2.49 11.14
N LEU A 162 -20.25 -2.31 12.07
CA LEU A 162 -19.43 -3.39 12.63
C LEU A 162 -20.17 -4.29 13.62
N HIS A 163 -21.33 -3.84 14.15
CA HIS A 163 -22.14 -4.59 15.10
C HIS A 163 -23.35 -5.28 14.45
N MET A 164 -23.49 -5.24 13.13
CA MET A 164 -24.52 -5.96 12.36
C MET A 164 -24.04 -7.34 11.93
#